data_e58b04e17c7612ee26da5db9e8f41fa1
#
_entry.id   e58b04e17c7612ee26da5db9e8f41fa1
#
_cell.length_a   1.000
_cell.length_b   1.000
_cell.length_c   1.000
_cell.angle_alpha   90.00
_cell.angle_beta   90.00
_cell.angle_gamma   90.00
#
_symmetry.space_group_name_H-M   'P 1'
#
loop_
_entity.id
_entity.type
_entity.pdbx_description
1 polymer ?
#
loop_
_entity_poly.entity_id
_entity_poly.type
_entity_poly.pdbx_seq_one_letter_code
_entity_poly.pdbx_strand_id
1 'polypeptide(L)'
;MQLNGAEIVIECLKEQGVDTVFGYPGGAILNVYDELYKHRDEIRHILTSHEQGAAHAADGYARATGKVGVCLATSGPGATNLVTGIATAYMDSIPIVAITCNVGVPLLGKDSFQEIDIAGVTMPITKYSYIVKDVTKLAETIRKAFRIAKTGRPGPVLIDIPKDVTAKVTEYEKEYPGVYDREVIHSEEEDLKKAVEMIKEAQRPYIFVGGGAVLSEASKELYEFAQKVDAPVTDSLMGKGAFPGTDERYTGMLGMHGTKASNFGVSECDLLIVTGARFSDRVTGNTATFAKDAKILQIDIDPAEMDKNVMIDLGLVGDIKAVLKKINEHLPQQSHPEWMNKIKDYKAKYPLTYHKDVLTGPFAVEEIYRQTNGEAIITTEVGQHQMWAAQYYKYTKPRTLLTSGGLGTMGYGLGAAIGAKTGCPDKIVVNIAGDGCFRMNMNEIATAVRHDVPIIQVVVNNHVLGMVRQWQDLFYDERYSATVLRDAVDYVKLAEAMGAVGLRATTQEEFKECFAKALTCGKPVLIDCRIDCDDKVWPMVAPGAPISEAFDEQDLKAKEN
;
A
#
# COMPACT_ATOMS: atom_id res chain seq x y z
N MET A 1 38.74 9.36 3.31
CA MET A 1 39.07 9.93 1.99
C MET A 1 38.43 11.30 1.86
N GLN A 2 38.93 12.17 0.98
CA GLN A 2 38.32 13.47 0.76
C GLN A 2 37.28 13.34 -0.34
N LEU A 3 36.00 13.63 -0.03
CA LEU A 3 34.86 13.59 -0.97
C LEU A 3 34.06 14.88 -0.88
N ASN A 4 33.47 15.29 -1.99
CA ASN A 4 32.45 16.34 -1.97
C ASN A 4 31.09 15.81 -1.51
N GLY A 5 30.14 16.70 -1.18
CA GLY A 5 28.85 16.28 -0.65
C GLY A 5 28.02 15.42 -1.62
N ALA A 6 28.15 15.62 -2.93
CA ALA A 6 27.45 14.79 -3.91
C ALA A 6 28.03 13.37 -3.98
N GLU A 7 29.34 13.23 -3.95
CA GLU A 7 30.04 11.93 -3.83
C GLU A 7 29.62 11.21 -2.54
N ILE A 8 29.53 11.93 -1.41
CA ILE A 8 29.07 11.38 -0.12
C ILE A 8 27.63 10.84 -0.23
N VAL A 9 26.73 11.55 -0.91
CA VAL A 9 25.35 11.06 -1.12
C VAL A 9 25.40 9.70 -1.82
N ILE A 10 26.14 9.56 -2.91
CA ILE A 10 26.23 8.32 -3.68
C ILE A 10 26.87 7.20 -2.86
N GLU A 11 27.98 7.46 -2.20
CA GLU A 11 28.65 6.45 -1.36
C GLU A 11 27.75 5.98 -0.20
N CYS A 12 27.02 6.90 0.46
CA CYS A 12 26.06 6.53 1.50
C CYS A 12 24.89 5.71 0.96
N LEU A 13 24.38 6.01 -0.25
CA LEU A 13 23.35 5.17 -0.88
C LEU A 13 23.88 3.75 -1.15
N LYS A 14 25.10 3.62 -1.64
CA LYS A 14 25.76 2.32 -1.85
C LYS A 14 25.98 1.56 -0.53
N GLU A 15 26.39 2.24 0.55
CA GLU A 15 26.48 1.66 1.91
C GLU A 15 25.15 1.05 2.37
N GLN A 16 24.03 1.72 2.05
CA GLN A 16 22.68 1.28 2.42
C GLN A 16 22.11 0.21 1.48
N GLY A 17 22.87 -0.24 0.49
CA GLY A 17 22.46 -1.26 -0.48
C GLY A 17 21.39 -0.76 -1.46
N VAL A 18 21.38 0.54 -1.73
CA VAL A 18 20.49 1.14 -2.73
C VAL A 18 21.04 0.85 -4.13
N ASP A 19 20.28 0.14 -4.92
CA ASP A 19 20.58 -0.20 -6.32
C ASP A 19 19.73 0.60 -7.33
N THR A 20 18.69 1.27 -6.84
CA THR A 20 17.73 1.99 -7.68
C THR A 20 17.23 3.24 -6.98
N VAL A 21 17.14 4.34 -7.73
CA VAL A 21 16.55 5.61 -7.30
C VAL A 21 15.58 6.14 -8.36
N PHE A 22 14.53 6.83 -7.90
CA PHE A 22 13.51 7.42 -8.75
C PHE A 22 13.55 8.94 -8.63
N GLY A 23 13.45 9.69 -9.71
CA GLY A 23 13.51 11.14 -9.55
C GLY A 23 13.45 11.93 -10.84
N TYR A 24 13.51 13.24 -10.65
CA TYR A 24 13.53 14.23 -11.73
C TYR A 24 14.61 15.28 -11.46
N PRO A 25 15.50 15.58 -12.42
CA PRO A 25 16.59 16.54 -12.26
C PRO A 25 16.10 17.98 -12.24
N GLY A 26 16.91 18.85 -11.63
CA GLY A 26 16.73 20.29 -11.65
C GLY A 26 17.97 21.02 -11.13
N GLY A 27 17.99 22.34 -11.20
CA GLY A 27 19.18 23.15 -10.98
C GLY A 27 19.88 22.97 -9.63
N ALA A 28 19.12 22.76 -8.54
CA ALA A 28 19.73 22.61 -7.22
C ALA A 28 20.36 21.22 -6.99
N ILE A 29 19.86 20.16 -7.63
CA ILE A 29 20.33 18.78 -7.43
C ILE A 29 21.38 18.31 -8.48
N LEU A 30 21.80 19.16 -9.41
CA LEU A 30 22.67 18.75 -10.51
C LEU A 30 23.99 18.11 -10.06
N ASN A 31 24.58 18.55 -8.95
CA ASN A 31 25.81 17.93 -8.45
C ASN A 31 25.61 16.44 -8.10
N VAL A 32 24.45 16.10 -7.51
CA VAL A 32 24.12 14.70 -7.20
C VAL A 32 23.85 13.91 -8.48
N TYR A 33 23.19 14.51 -9.48
CA TYR A 33 22.93 13.87 -10.77
C TYR A 33 24.20 13.65 -11.60
N ASP A 34 25.20 14.54 -11.49
CA ASP A 34 26.51 14.35 -12.11
C ASP A 34 27.23 13.12 -11.52
N GLU A 35 27.19 12.97 -10.19
CA GLU A 35 27.75 11.78 -9.53
C GLU A 35 26.95 10.50 -9.85
N LEU A 36 25.61 10.56 -9.91
CA LEU A 36 24.78 9.43 -10.37
C LEU A 36 25.17 8.97 -11.78
N TYR A 37 25.49 9.90 -12.68
CA TYR A 37 25.94 9.54 -14.03
C TYR A 37 27.25 8.77 -14.02
N LYS A 38 28.19 9.11 -13.14
CA LYS A 38 29.46 8.40 -12.98
C LYS A 38 29.28 6.99 -12.40
N HIS A 39 28.23 6.79 -11.60
CA HIS A 39 27.91 5.53 -10.92
C HIS A 39 26.67 4.80 -11.52
N ARG A 40 26.30 5.09 -12.77
CA ARG A 40 25.10 4.53 -13.43
C ARG A 40 25.10 3.00 -13.57
N ASP A 41 26.27 2.38 -13.51
CA ASP A 41 26.44 0.92 -13.55
C ASP A 41 26.22 0.26 -12.15
N GLU A 42 26.21 1.06 -11.08
CA GLU A 42 26.01 0.62 -9.70
C GLU A 42 24.63 1.00 -9.16
N ILE A 43 24.11 2.19 -9.52
CA ILE A 43 22.80 2.70 -9.10
C ILE A 43 21.99 3.05 -10.35
N ARG A 44 20.91 2.31 -10.58
CA ARG A 44 19.95 2.59 -11.65
C ARG A 44 19.10 3.81 -11.30
N HIS A 45 19.08 4.81 -12.16
CA HIS A 45 18.16 5.95 -12.04
C HIS A 45 16.97 5.78 -12.98
N ILE A 46 15.75 5.86 -12.43
CA ILE A 46 14.51 5.89 -13.18
C ILE A 46 14.03 7.33 -13.26
N LEU A 47 14.16 7.93 -14.45
CA LEU A 47 13.66 9.26 -14.73
C LEU A 47 12.14 9.21 -14.91
N THR A 48 11.40 9.71 -13.93
CA THR A 48 9.94 9.82 -13.99
C THR A 48 9.51 11.05 -14.79
N SER A 49 8.22 11.16 -15.09
CA SER A 49 7.67 12.34 -15.77
C SER A 49 7.23 13.43 -14.79
N HIS A 50 7.07 13.05 -13.51
CA HIS A 50 6.67 13.94 -12.42
C HIS A 50 7.23 13.40 -11.10
N GLU A 51 7.61 14.27 -10.16
CA GLU A 51 8.20 13.86 -8.88
C GLU A 51 7.20 13.09 -7.99
N GLN A 52 5.91 13.35 -8.11
CA GLN A 52 4.87 12.53 -7.44
C GLN A 52 4.96 11.09 -7.92
N GLY A 53 5.14 10.86 -9.23
CA GLY A 53 5.39 9.53 -9.81
C GLY A 53 6.66 8.89 -9.25
N ALA A 54 7.72 9.67 -9.03
CA ALA A 54 8.96 9.18 -8.41
C ALA A 54 8.74 8.72 -6.96
N ALA A 55 8.00 9.50 -6.16
CA ALA A 55 7.69 9.11 -4.78
C ALA A 55 6.81 7.86 -4.72
N HIS A 56 5.80 7.73 -5.60
CA HIS A 56 4.97 6.53 -5.70
C HIS A 56 5.76 5.32 -6.21
N ALA A 57 6.72 5.52 -7.11
CA ALA A 57 7.59 4.44 -7.56
C ALA A 57 8.55 3.96 -6.45
N ALA A 58 9.11 4.88 -5.67
CA ALA A 58 9.91 4.54 -4.49
C ALA A 58 9.08 3.77 -3.44
N ASP A 59 7.83 4.19 -3.21
CA ASP A 59 6.88 3.49 -2.34
C ASP A 59 6.56 2.08 -2.86
N GLY A 60 6.19 1.93 -4.14
CA GLY A 60 5.91 0.65 -4.76
C GLY A 60 7.11 -0.31 -4.74
N TYR A 61 8.32 0.22 -5.00
CA TYR A 61 9.57 -0.53 -4.87
C TYR A 61 9.76 -1.04 -3.43
N ALA A 62 9.56 -0.17 -2.43
CA ALA A 62 9.72 -0.55 -1.03
C ALA A 62 8.73 -1.62 -0.60
N ARG A 63 7.45 -1.51 -1.00
CA ARG A 63 6.42 -2.51 -0.67
C ARG A 63 6.72 -3.86 -1.31
N ALA A 64 7.09 -3.88 -2.59
CA ALA A 64 7.34 -5.12 -3.33
C ALA A 64 8.61 -5.84 -2.86
N THR A 65 9.68 -5.09 -2.57
CA THR A 65 11.01 -5.67 -2.25
C THR A 65 11.30 -5.81 -0.77
N GLY A 66 10.60 -5.06 0.10
CA GLY A 66 10.96 -4.92 1.52
C GLY A 66 12.18 -4.04 1.79
N LYS A 67 12.80 -3.46 0.75
CA LYS A 67 13.92 -2.51 0.87
C LYS A 67 13.40 -1.09 1.14
N VAL A 68 14.29 -0.16 1.46
CA VAL A 68 13.95 1.27 1.51
C VAL A 68 13.89 1.82 0.09
N GLY A 69 12.77 2.47 -0.25
CA GLY A 69 12.66 3.21 -1.50
C GLY A 69 13.35 4.57 -1.42
N VAL A 70 13.96 5.01 -2.52
CA VAL A 70 14.66 6.31 -2.56
C VAL A 70 14.13 7.14 -3.72
N CYS A 71 13.71 8.38 -3.45
CA CYS A 71 13.34 9.34 -4.47
C CYS A 71 14.15 10.63 -4.35
N LEU A 72 14.41 11.25 -5.49
CA LEU A 72 15.26 12.44 -5.64
C LEU A 72 14.47 13.56 -6.29
N ALA A 73 14.56 14.79 -5.76
CA ALA A 73 13.95 15.97 -6.39
C ALA A 73 14.81 17.23 -6.19
N THR A 74 14.65 18.17 -7.10
CA THR A 74 15.22 19.52 -6.96
C THR A 74 14.41 20.34 -5.96
N SER A 75 14.84 21.57 -5.72
CA SER A 75 14.18 22.56 -4.84
C SER A 75 12.82 23.02 -5.37
N GLY A 76 12.10 23.76 -4.54
CA GLY A 76 10.85 24.43 -4.91
C GLY A 76 9.78 23.46 -5.37
N PRO A 77 9.25 23.61 -6.59
CA PRO A 77 8.15 22.76 -7.08
C PRO A 77 8.53 21.29 -7.17
N GLY A 78 9.80 20.94 -7.44
CA GLY A 78 10.25 19.57 -7.45
C GLY A 78 10.11 18.91 -6.08
N ALA A 79 10.52 19.58 -5.03
CA ALA A 79 10.38 19.10 -3.65
C ALA A 79 8.90 19.04 -3.22
N THR A 80 8.09 20.06 -3.52
CA THR A 80 6.66 20.07 -3.16
C THR A 80 5.85 19.00 -3.89
N ASN A 81 6.24 18.62 -5.11
CA ASN A 81 5.59 17.54 -5.85
C ASN A 81 5.78 16.15 -5.19
N LEU A 82 6.74 15.97 -4.28
CA LEU A 82 6.91 14.74 -3.50
C LEU A 82 5.88 14.58 -2.36
N VAL A 83 5.26 15.66 -1.91
CA VAL A 83 4.47 15.73 -0.66
C VAL A 83 3.37 14.67 -0.62
N THR A 84 2.57 14.53 -1.66
CA THR A 84 1.51 13.51 -1.71
C THR A 84 2.08 12.09 -1.60
N GLY A 85 3.18 11.80 -2.28
CA GLY A 85 3.82 10.47 -2.21
C GLY A 85 4.43 10.18 -0.83
N ILE A 86 5.05 11.17 -0.21
CA ILE A 86 5.57 11.07 1.16
C ILE A 86 4.42 10.83 2.16
N ALA A 87 3.31 11.56 2.04
CA ALA A 87 2.13 11.36 2.89
C ALA A 87 1.50 9.97 2.70
N THR A 88 1.47 9.45 1.48
CA THR A 88 1.02 8.09 1.18
C THR A 88 1.88 7.06 1.92
N ALA A 89 3.19 7.17 1.82
CA ALA A 89 4.14 6.29 2.52
C ALA A 89 4.00 6.40 4.04
N TYR A 90 3.80 7.61 4.57
CA TYR A 90 3.61 7.84 6.01
C TYR A 90 2.36 7.15 6.54
N MET A 91 1.23 7.33 5.87
CA MET A 91 -0.05 6.75 6.30
C MET A 91 -0.05 5.22 6.28
N ASP A 92 0.73 4.60 5.39
CA ASP A 92 0.81 3.15 5.26
C ASP A 92 2.09 2.54 5.87
N SER A 93 2.89 3.37 6.55
CA SER A 93 4.12 2.91 7.24
C SER A 93 5.17 2.32 6.31
N ILE A 94 5.38 2.94 5.14
CA ILE A 94 6.33 2.47 4.13
C ILE A 94 7.68 3.20 4.27
N PRO A 95 8.80 2.48 4.38
CA PRO A 95 10.11 3.09 4.51
C PRO A 95 10.58 3.66 3.18
N ILE A 96 10.57 4.98 3.04
CA ILE A 96 11.21 5.71 1.94
C ILE A 96 12.15 6.78 2.48
N VAL A 97 13.20 7.08 1.72
CA VAL A 97 14.07 8.23 1.95
C VAL A 97 13.95 9.16 0.75
N ALA A 98 13.36 10.33 0.98
CA ALA A 98 13.26 11.40 0.00
C ALA A 98 14.46 12.34 0.17
N ILE A 99 15.25 12.52 -0.89
CA ILE A 99 16.38 13.44 -0.90
C ILE A 99 16.04 14.59 -1.83
N THR A 100 15.94 15.80 -1.25
CA THR A 100 15.78 17.04 -1.99
C THR A 100 17.05 17.87 -1.91
N CYS A 101 17.26 18.71 -2.91
CA CYS A 101 18.30 19.73 -2.81
C CYS A 101 17.68 21.12 -2.83
N ASN A 102 18.27 22.05 -2.08
CA ASN A 102 17.77 23.40 -1.94
C ASN A 102 18.78 24.44 -2.47
N VAL A 103 18.39 25.69 -2.45
CA VAL A 103 19.31 26.82 -2.68
C VAL A 103 20.48 26.78 -1.68
N GLY A 104 21.58 27.42 -1.99
CA GLY A 104 22.74 27.45 -1.07
C GLY A 104 22.39 28.04 0.29
N VAL A 105 23.06 27.58 1.35
CA VAL A 105 22.82 27.99 2.75
C VAL A 105 22.68 29.50 2.93
N PRO A 106 23.48 30.39 2.30
CA PRO A 106 23.32 31.84 2.46
C PRO A 106 22.01 32.42 1.89
N LEU A 107 21.29 31.66 1.06
CA LEU A 107 20.05 32.05 0.40
C LEU A 107 18.78 31.50 1.09
N LEU A 108 18.93 30.62 2.06
CA LEU A 108 17.79 30.07 2.81
C LEU A 108 17.08 31.14 3.63
N GLY A 109 15.75 31.16 3.57
CA GLY A 109 14.88 32.15 4.27
C GLY A 109 14.90 33.53 3.64
N LYS A 110 15.22 33.65 2.33
CA LYS A 110 15.32 34.93 1.61
C LYS A 110 14.42 35.01 0.38
N ASP A 111 13.41 34.16 0.29
CA ASP A 111 12.50 34.07 -0.86
C ASP A 111 13.26 33.93 -2.19
N SER A 112 14.33 33.16 -2.18
CA SER A 112 15.18 32.93 -3.34
C SER A 112 14.43 32.09 -4.39
N PHE A 113 14.84 32.21 -5.67
CA PHE A 113 14.21 31.44 -6.75
C PHE A 113 14.21 29.92 -6.46
N GLN A 114 13.02 29.31 -6.51
CA GLN A 114 12.79 27.89 -6.18
C GLN A 114 13.18 27.48 -4.75
N GLU A 115 13.23 28.42 -3.81
CA GLU A 115 13.36 28.08 -2.39
C GLU A 115 12.00 27.64 -1.82
N ILE A 116 12.04 26.65 -0.94
CA ILE A 116 10.92 26.24 -0.08
C ILE A 116 11.46 25.61 1.19
N ASP A 117 10.82 25.85 2.33
CA ASP A 117 11.05 25.06 3.56
C ASP A 117 10.35 23.72 3.48
N ILE A 118 10.92 22.83 2.67
CA ILE A 118 10.33 21.49 2.48
C ILE A 118 10.38 20.63 3.75
N ALA A 119 11.34 20.86 4.64
CA ALA A 119 11.40 20.18 5.92
C ALA A 119 10.21 20.57 6.80
N GLY A 120 9.85 21.85 6.85
CA GLY A 120 8.65 22.34 7.54
C GLY A 120 7.37 21.80 6.90
N VAL A 121 7.27 21.79 5.56
CA VAL A 121 6.10 21.25 4.84
C VAL A 121 5.89 19.76 5.11
N THR A 122 6.96 18.98 5.20
CA THR A 122 6.88 17.52 5.35
C THR A 122 6.94 17.03 6.80
N MET A 123 7.17 17.91 7.76
CA MET A 123 7.26 17.56 9.19
C MET A 123 6.10 16.69 9.69
N PRO A 124 4.82 16.99 9.41
CA PRO A 124 3.69 16.19 9.89
C PRO A 124 3.48 14.85 9.15
N ILE A 125 4.17 14.63 8.04
CA ILE A 125 4.01 13.45 7.17
C ILE A 125 5.30 12.63 7.01
N THR A 126 6.29 12.85 7.88
CA THR A 126 7.55 12.09 7.93
C THR A 126 7.85 11.66 9.35
N LYS A 127 8.65 10.62 9.50
CA LYS A 127 9.23 10.25 10.80
C LYS A 127 10.28 11.25 11.25
N TYR A 128 11.00 11.83 10.29
CA TYR A 128 11.96 12.90 10.50
C TYR A 128 12.26 13.65 9.21
N SER A 129 12.52 14.97 9.33
CA SER A 129 12.94 15.85 8.25
C SER A 129 14.23 16.58 8.64
N TYR A 130 15.21 16.61 7.73
CA TYR A 130 16.51 17.25 7.95
C TYR A 130 16.80 18.29 6.88
N ILE A 131 17.38 19.44 7.29
CA ILE A 131 18.14 20.33 6.40
C ILE A 131 19.61 20.23 6.77
N VAL A 132 20.43 19.71 5.88
CA VAL A 132 21.86 19.48 6.13
C VAL A 132 22.68 20.70 5.70
N LYS A 133 22.98 21.62 6.61
CA LYS A 133 23.71 22.86 6.34
C LYS A 133 25.24 22.72 6.43
N ASP A 134 25.73 21.58 6.92
CA ASP A 134 27.15 21.30 7.13
C ASP A 134 27.51 19.96 6.47
N VAL A 135 28.44 20.00 5.50
CA VAL A 135 28.87 18.81 4.77
C VAL A 135 29.49 17.75 5.68
N THR A 136 30.11 18.14 6.81
CA THR A 136 30.70 17.19 7.77
C THR A 136 29.64 16.32 8.47
N LYS A 137 28.38 16.72 8.45
CA LYS A 137 27.24 16.00 9.02
C LYS A 137 26.44 15.19 7.99
N LEU A 138 26.78 15.30 6.70
CA LEU A 138 25.96 14.73 5.63
C LEU A 138 25.91 13.20 5.69
N ALA A 139 27.04 12.52 5.79
CA ALA A 139 27.12 11.05 5.85
C ALA A 139 26.35 10.49 7.06
N GLU A 140 26.59 11.04 8.25
CA GLU A 140 25.88 10.68 9.49
C GLU A 140 24.35 10.84 9.33
N THR A 141 23.93 11.96 8.73
CA THR A 141 22.50 12.26 8.51
C THR A 141 21.84 11.26 7.58
N ILE A 142 22.49 10.91 6.46
CA ILE A 142 21.94 9.92 5.52
C ILE A 142 21.83 8.55 6.18
N ARG A 143 22.86 8.07 6.86
CA ARG A 143 22.85 6.81 7.60
C ARG A 143 21.73 6.76 8.65
N LYS A 144 21.59 7.87 9.41
CA LYS A 144 20.51 8.02 10.40
C LYS A 144 19.13 8.00 9.77
N ALA A 145 18.94 8.63 8.60
CA ALA A 145 17.68 8.64 7.88
C ALA A 145 17.23 7.23 7.49
N PHE A 146 18.12 6.41 6.92
CA PHE A 146 17.82 5.02 6.60
C PHE A 146 17.49 4.18 7.84
N ARG A 147 18.20 4.40 8.95
CA ARG A 147 17.89 3.76 10.23
C ARG A 147 16.51 4.13 10.72
N ILE A 148 16.17 5.42 10.78
CA ILE A 148 14.85 5.91 11.24
C ILE A 148 13.74 5.39 10.35
N ALA A 149 13.93 5.35 9.02
CA ALA A 149 12.93 4.84 8.09
C ALA A 149 12.53 3.38 8.37
N LYS A 150 13.48 2.55 8.84
CA LYS A 150 13.30 1.10 9.04
C LYS A 150 12.89 0.70 10.46
N THR A 151 13.28 1.48 11.49
CA THR A 151 13.15 1.06 12.90
C THR A 151 11.78 1.35 13.48
N GLY A 152 11.32 0.50 14.41
CA GLY A 152 9.98 0.54 14.98
C GLY A 152 8.93 0.44 13.86
N ARG A 153 7.87 1.24 13.96
CA ARG A 153 6.93 1.43 12.85
C ARG A 153 7.68 2.11 11.69
N PRO A 154 7.80 1.47 10.51
CA PRO A 154 8.50 2.06 9.37
C PRO A 154 7.82 3.33 8.86
N GLY A 155 8.53 4.13 8.08
CA GLY A 155 7.93 5.32 7.46
C GLY A 155 8.95 6.21 6.74
N PRO A 156 8.47 7.27 6.07
CA PRO A 156 9.30 8.16 5.27
C PRO A 156 10.18 9.07 6.12
N VAL A 157 11.36 9.39 5.55
CA VAL A 157 12.27 10.44 6.04
C VAL A 157 12.64 11.34 4.88
N LEU A 158 12.74 12.64 5.12
CA LEU A 158 13.21 13.61 4.15
C LEU A 158 14.57 14.18 4.55
N ILE A 159 15.47 14.28 3.58
CA ILE A 159 16.76 14.97 3.71
C ILE A 159 16.81 16.07 2.66
N ASP A 160 16.90 17.32 3.09
CA ASP A 160 17.07 18.48 2.21
C ASP A 160 18.53 18.96 2.27
N ILE A 161 19.20 19.04 1.12
CA ILE A 161 20.63 19.32 1.03
C ILE A 161 20.84 20.59 0.22
N PRO A 162 21.26 21.73 0.84
CA PRO A 162 21.62 22.93 0.11
C PRO A 162 22.71 22.69 -0.95
N LYS A 163 22.60 23.34 -2.11
CA LYS A 163 23.46 23.12 -3.27
C LYS A 163 24.95 23.34 -2.96
N ASP A 164 25.29 24.32 -2.14
CA ASP A 164 26.68 24.57 -1.76
C ASP A 164 27.25 23.46 -0.85
N VAL A 165 26.40 22.77 -0.07
CA VAL A 165 26.81 21.62 0.73
C VAL A 165 27.17 20.44 -0.17
N THR A 166 26.45 20.22 -1.26
CA THR A 166 26.77 19.14 -2.22
C THR A 166 28.10 19.35 -2.94
N ALA A 167 28.60 20.60 -3.00
CA ALA A 167 29.88 20.95 -3.65
C ALA A 167 31.07 21.00 -2.68
N LYS A 168 30.82 21.17 -1.37
CA LYS A 168 31.90 21.27 -0.35
C LYS A 168 32.57 19.91 -0.12
N VAL A 169 33.89 19.94 0.05
CA VAL A 169 34.70 18.74 0.31
C VAL A 169 34.92 18.55 1.81
N THR A 170 34.83 17.32 2.27
CA THR A 170 35.13 16.93 3.65
C THR A 170 35.75 15.55 3.73
N GLU A 171 36.23 15.18 4.91
CA GLU A 171 36.65 13.83 5.17
C GLU A 171 35.49 12.87 5.25
N TYR A 172 35.57 11.76 4.53
CA TYR A 172 34.57 10.70 4.51
C TYR A 172 35.20 9.37 4.87
N GLU A 173 34.56 8.65 5.76
CA GLU A 173 34.87 7.27 6.12
C GLU A 173 33.67 6.37 5.79
N LYS A 174 33.93 5.28 5.06
CA LYS A 174 32.91 4.30 4.71
C LYS A 174 32.52 3.50 5.93
N GLU A 175 31.22 3.37 6.15
CA GLU A 175 30.67 2.52 7.20
C GLU A 175 29.78 1.43 6.59
N TYR A 176 29.71 0.30 7.26
CA TYR A 176 28.75 -0.73 6.91
C TYR A 176 27.50 -0.57 7.80
N PRO A 177 26.29 -0.59 7.23
CA PRO A 177 25.09 -0.49 8.04
C PRO A 177 25.04 -1.64 9.03
N GLY A 178 24.82 -1.32 10.29
CA GLY A 178 24.61 -2.32 11.34
C GLY A 178 23.38 -3.17 11.02
N VAL A 179 23.41 -4.42 11.44
CA VAL A 179 22.22 -5.28 11.43
C VAL A 179 21.25 -4.72 12.46
N TYR A 180 20.07 -4.27 12.00
CA TYR A 180 19.00 -3.86 12.91
C TYR A 180 18.16 -5.09 13.24
N ASP A 181 18.14 -5.44 14.51
CA ASP A 181 17.21 -6.46 14.99
C ASP A 181 15.78 -5.89 14.89
N ARG A 182 14.96 -6.51 14.06
CA ARG A 182 13.54 -6.19 13.91
C ARG A 182 12.68 -7.02 14.86
N GLU A 183 13.17 -8.19 15.29
CA GLU A 183 12.41 -9.15 16.10
C GLU A 183 12.45 -8.75 17.59
N VAL A 184 11.99 -7.54 17.91
CA VAL A 184 11.98 -7.00 19.27
C VAL A 184 10.60 -7.18 19.88
N ILE A 185 10.55 -7.71 21.10
CA ILE A 185 9.35 -7.77 21.96
C ILE A 185 9.59 -6.81 23.12
N HIS A 186 8.69 -5.85 23.29
CA HIS A 186 8.74 -4.87 24.39
C HIS A 186 7.81 -5.24 25.55
N SER A 187 6.85 -6.13 25.31
CA SER A 187 5.94 -6.63 26.36
C SER A 187 6.65 -7.61 27.30
N GLU A 188 6.23 -7.60 28.56
CA GLU A 188 6.73 -8.50 29.59
C GLU A 188 6.26 -9.95 29.34
N GLU A 189 7.02 -10.93 29.83
CA GLU A 189 6.66 -12.35 29.69
C GLU A 189 5.32 -12.69 30.36
N GLU A 190 4.95 -11.96 31.41
CA GLU A 190 3.66 -12.05 32.08
C GLU A 190 2.48 -11.73 31.13
N ASP A 191 2.62 -10.70 30.29
CA ASP A 191 1.56 -10.32 29.35
C ASP A 191 1.44 -11.33 28.20
N LEU A 192 2.54 -11.94 27.77
CA LEU A 192 2.51 -13.07 26.85
C LEU A 192 1.75 -14.27 27.43
N LYS A 193 1.95 -14.58 28.72
CA LYS A 193 1.20 -15.64 29.42
C LYS A 193 -0.29 -15.31 29.50
N LYS A 194 -0.64 -14.06 29.86
CA LYS A 194 -2.04 -13.60 29.88
C LYS A 194 -2.70 -13.75 28.50
N ALA A 195 -1.99 -13.40 27.41
CA ALA A 195 -2.49 -13.57 26.05
C ALA A 195 -2.78 -15.04 25.72
N VAL A 196 -1.88 -15.95 26.07
CA VAL A 196 -2.09 -17.40 25.89
C VAL A 196 -3.32 -17.88 26.66
N GLU A 197 -3.48 -17.47 27.94
CA GLU A 197 -4.66 -17.85 28.73
C GLU A 197 -5.96 -17.26 28.15
N MET A 198 -5.94 -15.98 27.72
CA MET A 198 -7.09 -15.35 27.06
C MET A 198 -7.51 -16.11 25.78
N ILE A 199 -6.56 -16.59 24.98
CA ILE A 199 -6.84 -17.39 23.79
C ILE A 199 -7.42 -18.76 24.17
N LYS A 200 -6.93 -19.41 25.21
CA LYS A 200 -7.42 -20.71 25.67
C LYS A 200 -8.85 -20.66 26.23
N GLU A 201 -9.25 -19.54 26.80
CA GLU A 201 -10.61 -19.33 27.36
C GLU A 201 -11.66 -19.07 26.28
N ALA A 202 -11.25 -18.55 25.11
CA ALA A 202 -12.15 -18.15 24.03
C ALA A 202 -12.93 -19.35 23.45
N GLN A 203 -14.20 -19.13 23.15
CA GLN A 203 -15.06 -20.11 22.49
C GLN A 203 -15.36 -19.73 21.03
N ARG A 204 -15.25 -18.45 20.70
CA ARG A 204 -15.47 -17.90 19.36
C ARG A 204 -14.35 -16.92 19.00
N PRO A 205 -13.08 -17.39 19.00
CA PRO A 205 -11.96 -16.51 18.63
C PRO A 205 -12.03 -16.11 17.15
N TYR A 206 -11.56 -14.90 16.84
CA TYR A 206 -11.43 -14.40 15.47
C TYR A 206 -10.09 -13.68 15.31
N ILE A 207 -9.41 -13.90 14.19
CA ILE A 207 -8.10 -13.27 13.90
C ILE A 207 -8.30 -12.18 12.86
N PHE A 208 -7.89 -10.95 13.18
CA PHE A 208 -7.91 -9.81 12.29
C PHE A 208 -6.47 -9.39 11.94
N VAL A 209 -6.15 -9.45 10.65
CA VAL A 209 -4.79 -9.25 10.12
C VAL A 209 -4.65 -7.88 9.47
N GLY A 210 -3.68 -7.11 9.92
CA GLY A 210 -3.33 -5.81 9.35
C GLY A 210 -2.03 -5.79 8.56
N GLY A 211 -1.66 -4.60 8.06
CA GLY A 211 -0.43 -4.37 7.30
C GLY A 211 0.84 -4.65 8.09
N GLY A 212 0.80 -4.57 9.42
CA GLY A 212 1.94 -4.90 10.29
C GLY A 212 2.40 -6.35 10.12
N ALA A 213 1.48 -7.29 9.90
CA ALA A 213 1.83 -8.69 9.63
C ALA A 213 2.59 -8.88 8.30
N VAL A 214 2.26 -8.08 7.26
CA VAL A 214 3.01 -8.05 5.99
C VAL A 214 4.39 -7.46 6.19
N LEU A 215 4.49 -6.32 6.90
CA LEU A 215 5.75 -5.60 7.12
C LEU A 215 6.73 -6.40 7.99
N SER A 216 6.22 -7.13 8.96
CA SER A 216 6.98 -8.01 9.87
C SER A 216 7.37 -9.35 9.23
N GLU A 217 6.84 -9.65 8.02
CA GLU A 217 7.06 -10.95 7.34
C GLU A 217 6.59 -12.15 8.17
N ALA A 218 5.48 -11.98 8.89
CA ALA A 218 4.97 -12.94 9.87
C ALA A 218 4.06 -14.03 9.27
N SER A 219 3.97 -14.16 7.95
CA SER A 219 2.97 -15.02 7.28
C SER A 219 3.03 -16.48 7.72
N LYS A 220 4.22 -17.03 7.94
CA LYS A 220 4.40 -18.42 8.39
C LYS A 220 3.90 -18.60 9.83
N GLU A 221 4.32 -17.71 10.72
CA GLU A 221 3.96 -17.73 12.14
C GLU A 221 2.47 -17.46 12.34
N LEU A 222 1.89 -16.58 11.51
CA LEU A 222 0.46 -16.29 11.48
C LEU A 222 -0.37 -17.49 11.00
N TYR A 223 0.11 -18.21 9.99
CA TYR A 223 -0.56 -19.41 9.50
C TYR A 223 -0.56 -20.50 10.56
N GLU A 224 0.58 -20.77 11.19
CA GLU A 224 0.69 -21.72 12.32
C GLU A 224 -0.21 -21.30 13.48
N PHE A 225 -0.23 -20.02 13.81
CA PHE A 225 -1.05 -19.46 14.87
C PHE A 225 -2.55 -19.68 14.61
N ALA A 226 -3.02 -19.36 13.40
CA ALA A 226 -4.42 -19.55 13.02
C ALA A 226 -4.86 -21.01 13.09
N GLN A 227 -3.97 -21.94 12.73
CA GLN A 227 -4.23 -23.37 12.87
C GLN A 227 -4.30 -23.79 14.34
N LYS A 228 -3.38 -23.31 15.20
CA LYS A 228 -3.36 -23.63 16.63
C LYS A 228 -4.56 -23.07 17.39
N VAL A 229 -4.98 -21.86 17.06
CA VAL A 229 -6.18 -21.25 17.64
C VAL A 229 -7.46 -21.91 17.10
N ASP A 230 -7.42 -22.53 15.91
CA ASP A 230 -8.59 -23.03 15.17
C ASP A 230 -9.67 -21.94 15.02
N ALA A 231 -9.27 -20.80 14.43
CA ALA A 231 -10.11 -19.62 14.31
C ALA A 231 -10.24 -19.15 12.86
N PRO A 232 -11.36 -18.50 12.49
CA PRO A 232 -11.49 -17.80 11.23
C PRO A 232 -10.56 -16.59 11.18
N VAL A 233 -10.14 -16.24 9.95
CA VAL A 233 -9.20 -15.15 9.69
C VAL A 233 -9.81 -14.16 8.72
N THR A 234 -9.76 -12.89 9.07
CA THR A 234 -10.08 -11.76 8.18
C THR A 234 -8.90 -10.81 8.08
N ASP A 235 -8.88 -9.97 7.07
CA ASP A 235 -7.84 -8.97 6.90
C ASP A 235 -8.40 -7.55 6.69
N SER A 236 -7.55 -6.57 6.92
CA SER A 236 -7.72 -5.23 6.37
C SER A 236 -7.20 -5.21 4.93
N LEU A 237 -7.50 -4.13 4.19
CA LEU A 237 -6.94 -3.89 2.87
C LEU A 237 -5.40 -4.04 2.84
N MET A 238 -4.71 -3.54 3.87
CA MET A 238 -3.26 -3.58 3.98
C MET A 238 -2.71 -4.93 4.47
N GLY A 239 -3.56 -5.79 5.04
CA GLY A 239 -3.18 -7.14 5.52
C GLY A 239 -3.24 -8.22 4.45
N LYS A 240 -3.71 -7.89 3.24
CA LYS A 240 -3.86 -8.83 2.13
C LYS A 240 -2.57 -9.59 1.82
N GLY A 241 -2.70 -10.90 1.70
CA GLY A 241 -1.59 -11.80 1.39
C GLY A 241 -0.71 -12.19 2.58
N ALA A 242 -0.88 -11.59 3.76
CA ALA A 242 -0.22 -12.09 4.97
C ALA A 242 -0.77 -13.46 5.39
N PHE A 243 -2.07 -13.67 5.18
CA PHE A 243 -2.72 -14.98 5.30
C PHE A 243 -3.27 -15.41 3.93
N PRO A 244 -3.18 -16.69 3.54
CA PRO A 244 -3.61 -17.14 2.21
C PRO A 244 -5.11 -16.96 1.98
N GLY A 245 -5.49 -16.16 0.98
CA GLY A 245 -6.89 -15.93 0.60
C GLY A 245 -7.63 -17.16 0.04
N THR A 246 -6.93 -18.28 -0.14
CA THR A 246 -7.49 -19.57 -0.57
C THR A 246 -7.70 -20.56 0.58
N ASP A 247 -7.25 -20.25 1.79
CA ASP A 247 -7.46 -21.10 2.95
C ASP A 247 -8.93 -21.12 3.39
N GLU A 248 -9.42 -22.24 3.90
CA GLU A 248 -10.82 -22.37 4.34
C GLU A 248 -11.18 -21.46 5.53
N ARG A 249 -10.21 -21.11 6.38
CA ARG A 249 -10.37 -20.19 7.52
C ARG A 249 -10.53 -18.75 7.07
N TYR A 250 -10.06 -18.41 5.88
CA TYR A 250 -10.12 -17.05 5.38
C TYR A 250 -11.55 -16.67 4.99
N THR A 251 -12.02 -15.53 5.52
CA THR A 251 -13.41 -15.08 5.36
C THR A 251 -13.55 -13.86 4.44
N GLY A 252 -12.44 -13.29 3.99
CA GLY A 252 -12.42 -12.06 3.20
C GLY A 252 -12.01 -10.84 4.02
N MET A 253 -12.13 -9.67 3.42
CA MET A 253 -11.80 -8.39 4.05
C MET A 253 -12.85 -7.99 5.09
N LEU A 254 -12.45 -7.28 6.15
CA LEU A 254 -13.30 -6.70 7.18
C LEU A 254 -13.63 -5.23 6.87
N GLY A 255 -14.82 -4.78 7.26
CA GLY A 255 -15.20 -3.38 7.28
C GLY A 255 -16.18 -2.97 6.19
N MET A 256 -16.14 -1.68 5.79
CA MET A 256 -17.12 -1.02 4.91
C MET A 256 -17.41 -1.78 3.60
N HIS A 257 -16.38 -2.30 2.94
CA HIS A 257 -16.48 -3.14 1.74
C HIS A 257 -15.98 -4.56 2.01
N GLY A 258 -16.03 -4.98 3.28
CA GLY A 258 -15.73 -6.33 3.71
C GLY A 258 -16.83 -7.32 3.33
N THR A 259 -16.53 -8.60 3.43
CA THR A 259 -17.56 -9.64 3.25
C THR A 259 -18.55 -9.64 4.41
N LYS A 260 -19.82 -9.99 4.15
CA LYS A 260 -20.80 -10.18 5.22
C LYS A 260 -20.34 -11.24 6.24
N ALA A 261 -19.68 -12.31 5.78
CA ALA A 261 -19.14 -13.34 6.65
C ALA A 261 -18.09 -12.81 7.64
N SER A 262 -17.16 -11.94 7.18
CA SER A 262 -16.18 -11.29 8.07
C SER A 262 -16.85 -10.35 9.05
N ASN A 263 -17.73 -9.48 8.57
CA ASN A 263 -18.40 -8.47 9.39
C ASN A 263 -19.29 -9.09 10.47
N PHE A 264 -20.10 -10.09 10.12
CA PHE A 264 -20.95 -10.80 11.09
C PHE A 264 -20.13 -11.62 12.06
N GLY A 265 -19.11 -12.35 11.56
CA GLY A 265 -18.22 -13.15 12.42
C GLY A 265 -17.50 -12.31 13.47
N VAL A 266 -16.93 -11.16 13.09
CA VAL A 266 -16.29 -10.24 14.04
C VAL A 266 -17.31 -9.63 15.01
N SER A 267 -18.53 -9.36 14.58
CA SER A 267 -19.58 -8.84 15.46
C SER A 267 -20.05 -9.84 16.51
N GLU A 268 -19.83 -11.15 16.30
CA GLU A 268 -20.29 -12.22 17.17
C GLU A 268 -19.17 -12.98 17.90
N CYS A 269 -17.90 -12.67 17.62
CA CYS A 269 -16.78 -13.30 18.32
C CYS A 269 -16.77 -12.93 19.81
N ASP A 270 -16.13 -13.74 20.64
CA ASP A 270 -15.88 -13.45 22.06
C ASP A 270 -14.42 -13.04 22.32
N LEU A 271 -13.53 -13.27 21.37
CA LEU A 271 -12.16 -12.80 21.36
C LEU A 271 -11.76 -12.36 19.97
N LEU A 272 -11.39 -11.09 19.81
CA LEU A 272 -10.79 -10.56 18.59
C LEU A 272 -9.27 -10.42 18.77
N ILE A 273 -8.50 -11.19 18.00
CA ILE A 273 -7.03 -11.16 18.02
C ILE A 273 -6.56 -10.33 16.85
N VAL A 274 -5.94 -9.19 17.11
CA VAL A 274 -5.57 -8.19 16.12
C VAL A 274 -4.06 -8.18 15.91
N THR A 275 -3.59 -8.41 14.70
CA THR A 275 -2.17 -8.50 14.36
C THR A 275 -1.78 -7.37 13.41
N GLY A 276 -1.22 -6.29 13.95
CA GLY A 276 -0.70 -5.15 13.17
C GLY A 276 -1.75 -4.37 12.40
N ALA A 277 -2.94 -4.16 12.99
CA ALA A 277 -4.02 -3.37 12.43
C ALA A 277 -4.39 -2.20 13.35
N ARG A 278 -4.68 -1.03 12.75
CA ARG A 278 -4.86 0.24 13.46
C ARG A 278 -6.32 0.61 13.77
N PHE A 279 -7.27 -0.26 13.54
CA PHE A 279 -8.70 0.02 13.73
C PHE A 279 -9.16 1.29 12.98
N SER A 280 -8.87 1.35 11.66
CA SER A 280 -9.33 2.45 10.80
C SER A 280 -10.87 2.53 10.79
N ASP A 281 -11.40 3.73 10.63
CA ASP A 281 -12.84 4.00 10.48
C ASP A 281 -13.49 3.20 9.33
N ARG A 282 -12.72 2.90 8.27
CA ARG A 282 -13.17 2.04 7.16
C ARG A 282 -13.33 0.58 7.56
N VAL A 283 -12.69 0.15 8.64
CA VAL A 283 -12.78 -1.21 9.19
C VAL A 283 -13.82 -1.28 10.30
N THR A 284 -13.79 -0.34 11.24
CA THR A 284 -14.62 -0.39 12.44
C THR A 284 -16.06 0.06 12.20
N GLY A 285 -16.28 0.94 11.20
CA GLY A 285 -17.55 1.64 11.11
C GLY A 285 -17.82 2.39 12.41
N ASN A 286 -18.94 2.10 13.06
CA ASN A 286 -19.25 2.65 14.37
C ASN A 286 -18.44 1.94 15.48
N THR A 287 -17.45 2.64 16.04
CA THR A 287 -16.56 2.08 17.08
C THR A 287 -17.28 1.66 18.35
N ALA A 288 -18.41 2.29 18.69
CA ALA A 288 -19.19 1.93 19.89
C ALA A 288 -19.87 0.55 19.78
N THR A 289 -20.02 0.04 18.57
CA THR A 289 -20.64 -1.26 18.30
C THR A 289 -19.68 -2.30 17.75
N PHE A 290 -18.44 -1.90 17.45
CA PHE A 290 -17.43 -2.78 16.87
C PHE A 290 -16.95 -3.80 17.91
N ALA A 291 -17.15 -5.09 17.60
CA ALA A 291 -16.76 -6.22 18.45
C ALA A 291 -17.11 -6.02 19.96
N LYS A 292 -18.25 -5.38 20.24
CA LYS A 292 -18.64 -4.88 21.59
C LYS A 292 -18.74 -5.96 22.67
N ASP A 293 -18.98 -7.20 22.27
CA ASP A 293 -19.14 -8.35 23.17
C ASP A 293 -17.89 -9.22 23.24
N ALA A 294 -16.81 -8.83 22.54
CA ALA A 294 -15.54 -9.53 22.49
C ALA A 294 -14.49 -8.87 23.41
N LYS A 295 -13.63 -9.69 24.01
CA LYS A 295 -12.32 -9.21 24.47
C LYS A 295 -11.43 -8.93 23.26
N ILE A 296 -10.53 -7.94 23.35
CA ILE A 296 -9.63 -7.55 22.27
C ILE A 296 -8.18 -7.72 22.72
N LEU A 297 -7.46 -8.61 22.04
CA LEU A 297 -6.02 -8.77 22.14
C LEU A 297 -5.36 -8.11 20.93
N GLN A 298 -4.62 -7.03 21.13
CA GLN A 298 -3.92 -6.32 20.06
C GLN A 298 -2.40 -6.56 20.12
N ILE A 299 -1.81 -6.92 18.99
CA ILE A 299 -0.36 -7.07 18.80
C ILE A 299 0.08 -6.03 17.79
N ASP A 300 0.94 -5.09 18.18
CA ASP A 300 1.45 -4.04 17.31
C ASP A 300 2.87 -3.62 17.73
N ILE A 301 3.66 -3.15 16.76
CA ILE A 301 5.01 -2.62 17.00
C ILE A 301 4.96 -1.20 17.60
N ASP A 302 3.87 -0.46 17.38
CA ASP A 302 3.70 0.92 17.79
C ASP A 302 2.81 1.02 19.04
N PRO A 303 3.39 1.34 20.21
CA PRO A 303 2.60 1.47 21.43
C PRO A 303 1.54 2.58 21.35
N ALA A 304 1.68 3.55 20.44
CA ALA A 304 0.71 4.62 20.25
C ALA A 304 -0.59 4.17 19.55
N GLU A 305 -0.64 2.97 19.03
CA GLU A 305 -1.86 2.39 18.46
C GLU A 305 -2.74 1.66 19.50
N MET A 306 -2.20 1.40 20.71
CA MET A 306 -2.97 0.81 21.80
C MET A 306 -4.00 1.81 22.34
N ASP A 307 -5.25 1.37 22.54
CA ASP A 307 -6.39 2.17 23.04
C ASP A 307 -6.71 3.43 22.24
N LYS A 308 -6.19 3.56 21.03
CA LYS A 308 -6.32 4.79 20.23
C LYS A 308 -7.72 4.97 19.63
N ASN A 309 -8.25 3.96 18.96
CA ASN A 309 -9.53 4.00 18.26
C ASN A 309 -10.58 3.07 18.87
N VAL A 310 -10.14 1.97 19.45
CA VAL A 310 -10.95 0.96 20.13
C VAL A 310 -10.22 0.62 21.42
N MET A 311 -10.94 0.55 22.55
CA MET A 311 -10.38 0.09 23.82
C MET A 311 -10.07 -1.40 23.74
N ILE A 312 -8.92 -1.81 24.25
CA ILE A 312 -8.46 -3.18 24.21
C ILE A 312 -8.36 -3.78 25.62
N ASP A 313 -8.45 -5.10 25.74
CA ASP A 313 -8.28 -5.81 27.01
C ASP A 313 -6.82 -6.14 27.31
N LEU A 314 -6.04 -6.42 26.26
CA LEU A 314 -4.61 -6.70 26.38
C LEU A 314 -3.85 -6.24 25.12
N GLY A 315 -2.78 -5.47 25.33
CA GLY A 315 -1.86 -5.03 24.27
C GLY A 315 -0.50 -5.73 24.39
N LEU A 316 0.00 -6.28 23.30
CA LEU A 316 1.36 -6.79 23.18
C LEU A 316 2.15 -5.90 22.24
N VAL A 317 3.15 -5.17 22.77
CA VAL A 317 4.02 -4.29 21.98
C VAL A 317 5.23 -5.05 21.50
N GLY A 318 5.37 -5.19 20.19
CA GLY A 318 6.50 -5.89 19.59
C GLY A 318 6.32 -6.21 18.10
N ASP A 319 7.36 -6.76 17.51
CA ASP A 319 7.30 -7.28 16.15
C ASP A 319 6.32 -8.48 16.08
N ILE A 320 5.41 -8.45 15.10
CA ILE A 320 4.35 -9.46 14.98
C ILE A 320 4.90 -10.87 14.86
N LYS A 321 5.95 -11.06 14.04
CA LYS A 321 6.58 -12.37 13.84
C LYS A 321 7.18 -12.90 15.13
N ALA A 322 7.92 -12.04 15.86
CA ALA A 322 8.54 -12.42 17.13
C ALA A 322 7.48 -12.76 18.19
N VAL A 323 6.43 -11.95 18.31
CA VAL A 323 5.34 -12.18 19.29
C VAL A 323 4.57 -13.46 18.94
N LEU A 324 4.17 -13.66 17.69
CA LEU A 324 3.45 -14.87 17.27
C LEU A 324 4.29 -16.13 17.45
N LYS A 325 5.60 -16.07 17.18
CA LYS A 325 6.52 -17.19 17.42
C LYS A 325 6.50 -17.58 18.90
N LYS A 326 6.59 -16.61 19.82
CA LYS A 326 6.54 -16.85 21.27
C LYS A 326 5.19 -17.41 21.71
N ILE A 327 4.09 -16.87 21.22
CA ILE A 327 2.75 -17.39 21.53
C ILE A 327 2.62 -18.83 21.01
N ASN A 328 3.05 -19.13 19.79
CA ASN A 328 2.99 -20.46 19.19
C ASN A 328 3.79 -21.51 19.99
N GLU A 329 4.90 -21.13 20.64
CA GLU A 329 5.69 -22.02 21.49
C GLU A 329 4.89 -22.49 22.73
N HIS A 330 3.97 -21.68 23.25
CA HIS A 330 3.25 -21.92 24.50
C HIS A 330 1.76 -22.26 24.32
N LEU A 331 1.19 -21.97 23.15
CA LEU A 331 -0.22 -22.20 22.87
C LEU A 331 -0.46 -23.67 22.48
N PRO A 332 -1.25 -24.44 23.24
CA PRO A 332 -1.68 -25.78 22.82
C PRO A 332 -2.71 -25.68 21.67
N GLN A 333 -2.86 -26.76 20.91
CA GLN A 333 -3.89 -26.85 19.89
C GLN A 333 -5.29 -26.66 20.51
N GLN A 334 -6.05 -25.73 19.93
CA GLN A 334 -7.45 -25.49 20.27
C GLN A 334 -8.37 -26.15 19.23
N SER A 335 -9.67 -26.22 19.53
CA SER A 335 -10.69 -26.73 18.59
C SER A 335 -12.02 -26.03 18.82
N HIS A 336 -12.56 -25.39 17.78
CA HIS A 336 -13.80 -24.63 17.80
C HIS A 336 -14.76 -25.03 16.67
N PRO A 337 -15.15 -26.32 16.54
CA PRO A 337 -15.86 -26.82 15.37
C PRO A 337 -17.23 -26.18 15.15
N GLU A 338 -17.97 -25.88 16.22
CA GLU A 338 -19.28 -25.19 16.13
C GLU A 338 -19.13 -23.78 15.58
N TRP A 339 -18.13 -23.05 16.05
CA TRP A 339 -17.83 -21.71 15.59
C TRP A 339 -17.38 -21.71 14.12
N MET A 340 -16.42 -22.58 13.77
CA MET A 340 -15.94 -22.72 12.41
C MET A 340 -17.06 -23.13 11.43
N ASN A 341 -17.98 -23.98 11.83
CA ASN A 341 -19.15 -24.36 11.01
C ASN A 341 -20.09 -23.17 10.81
N LYS A 342 -20.36 -22.38 11.85
CA LYS A 342 -21.18 -21.16 11.74
C LYS A 342 -20.58 -20.16 10.75
N ILE A 343 -19.26 -19.95 10.79
CA ILE A 343 -18.58 -19.07 9.83
C ILE A 343 -18.64 -19.63 8.40
N LYS A 344 -18.51 -20.95 8.24
CA LYS A 344 -18.67 -21.63 6.96
C LYS A 344 -20.09 -21.43 6.40
N ASP A 345 -21.11 -21.49 7.24
CA ASP A 345 -22.50 -21.21 6.86
C ASP A 345 -22.68 -19.76 6.40
N TYR A 346 -22.04 -18.77 7.07
CA TYR A 346 -22.05 -17.40 6.60
C TYR A 346 -21.39 -17.22 5.25
N LYS A 347 -20.24 -17.86 5.01
CA LYS A 347 -19.56 -17.84 3.69
C LYS A 347 -20.44 -18.45 2.59
N ALA A 348 -21.18 -19.52 2.89
CA ALA A 348 -22.08 -20.17 1.94
C ALA A 348 -23.33 -19.34 1.66
N LYS A 349 -23.89 -18.70 2.71
CA LYS A 349 -25.12 -17.91 2.61
C LYS A 349 -24.91 -16.54 1.95
N TYR A 350 -23.74 -15.94 2.14
CA TYR A 350 -23.45 -14.57 1.70
C TYR A 350 -22.17 -14.51 0.82
N PRO A 351 -22.14 -15.24 -0.32
CA PRO A 351 -21.00 -15.17 -1.23
C PRO A 351 -20.94 -13.79 -1.90
N LEU A 352 -19.73 -13.39 -2.30
CA LEU A 352 -19.56 -12.26 -3.20
C LEU A 352 -20.16 -12.60 -4.57
N THR A 353 -20.97 -11.70 -5.11
CA THR A 353 -21.67 -11.88 -6.39
C THR A 353 -21.55 -10.66 -7.28
N TYR A 354 -21.62 -10.86 -8.59
CA TYR A 354 -21.65 -9.81 -9.60
C TYR A 354 -22.40 -10.31 -10.85
N HIS A 355 -22.76 -9.42 -11.77
CA HIS A 355 -23.41 -9.76 -13.03
C HIS A 355 -22.45 -10.50 -13.97
N LYS A 356 -22.76 -11.79 -14.23
CA LYS A 356 -21.85 -12.68 -14.98
C LYS A 356 -22.02 -12.64 -16.50
N ASP A 357 -23.04 -11.93 -16.99
CA ASP A 357 -23.38 -11.92 -18.41
C ASP A 357 -22.69 -10.79 -19.20
N VAL A 358 -22.06 -9.84 -18.49
CA VAL A 358 -21.41 -8.67 -19.06
C VAL A 358 -20.00 -8.50 -18.49
N LEU A 359 -19.17 -7.70 -19.16
CA LEU A 359 -17.87 -7.32 -18.63
C LEU A 359 -18.06 -6.37 -17.45
N THR A 360 -17.54 -6.76 -16.28
CA THR A 360 -17.58 -6.00 -15.02
C THR A 360 -16.19 -5.87 -14.41
N GLY A 361 -16.05 -4.97 -13.43
CA GLY A 361 -14.81 -4.86 -12.66
C GLY A 361 -14.41 -6.16 -11.95
N PRO A 362 -15.33 -6.82 -11.21
CA PRO A 362 -15.08 -8.14 -10.62
C PRO A 362 -14.62 -9.21 -11.61
N PHE A 363 -15.28 -9.32 -12.78
CA PHE A 363 -14.88 -10.26 -13.82
C PHE A 363 -13.45 -10.02 -14.29
N ALA A 364 -13.09 -8.75 -14.56
CA ALA A 364 -11.74 -8.41 -14.99
C ALA A 364 -10.69 -8.81 -13.95
N VAL A 365 -10.97 -8.60 -12.66
CA VAL A 365 -10.08 -9.00 -11.56
C VAL A 365 -9.95 -10.53 -11.45
N GLU A 366 -11.04 -11.27 -11.51
CA GLU A 366 -11.00 -12.75 -11.49
C GLU A 366 -10.24 -13.32 -12.69
N GLU A 367 -10.38 -12.70 -13.86
CA GLU A 367 -9.67 -13.12 -15.06
C GLU A 367 -8.16 -12.84 -14.96
N ILE A 368 -7.77 -11.68 -14.40
CA ILE A 368 -6.37 -11.38 -14.08
C ILE A 368 -5.81 -12.44 -13.13
N TYR A 369 -6.54 -12.77 -12.05
CA TYR A 369 -6.13 -13.84 -11.12
C TYR A 369 -5.95 -15.17 -11.84
N ARG A 370 -6.92 -15.56 -12.67
CA ARG A 370 -6.91 -16.84 -13.40
C ARG A 370 -5.71 -16.95 -14.36
N GLN A 371 -5.46 -15.93 -15.17
CA GLN A 371 -4.39 -15.97 -16.17
C GLN A 371 -2.99 -15.82 -15.57
N THR A 372 -2.89 -15.21 -14.39
CA THR A 372 -1.61 -15.08 -13.66
C THR A 372 -1.41 -16.18 -12.61
N ASN A 373 -2.35 -17.12 -12.46
CA ASN A 373 -2.38 -18.12 -11.37
C ASN A 373 -2.19 -17.49 -9.97
N GLY A 374 -2.62 -16.24 -9.77
CA GLY A 374 -2.44 -15.51 -8.52
C GLY A 374 -1.00 -15.10 -8.20
N GLU A 375 -0.07 -15.20 -9.15
CA GLU A 375 1.36 -14.92 -8.94
C GLU A 375 1.76 -13.47 -9.25
N ALA A 376 0.85 -12.66 -9.79
CA ALA A 376 1.12 -11.27 -10.11
C ALA A 376 1.19 -10.39 -8.86
N ILE A 377 2.02 -9.35 -8.94
CA ILE A 377 1.92 -8.19 -8.06
C ILE A 377 0.83 -7.28 -8.63
N ILE A 378 -0.20 -7.02 -7.83
CA ILE A 378 -1.29 -6.13 -8.17
C ILE A 378 -1.03 -4.79 -7.50
N THR A 379 -0.97 -3.74 -8.31
CA THR A 379 -1.06 -2.37 -7.81
C THR A 379 -2.45 -1.83 -8.11
N THR A 380 -2.98 -0.95 -7.28
CA THR A 380 -4.27 -0.34 -7.54
C THR A 380 -4.23 1.17 -7.35
N GLU A 381 -5.04 1.84 -8.10
CA GLU A 381 -5.51 3.17 -7.76
C GLU A 381 -6.60 3.09 -6.68
N VAL A 382 -7.27 4.20 -6.36
CA VAL A 382 -8.26 4.28 -5.28
C VAL A 382 -9.68 4.49 -5.83
N GLY A 383 -10.60 3.59 -5.45
CA GLY A 383 -12.00 3.63 -5.88
C GLY A 383 -12.63 2.24 -5.94
N GLN A 384 -13.68 2.06 -6.77
CA GLN A 384 -14.37 0.78 -6.93
C GLN A 384 -13.41 -0.34 -7.36
N HIS A 385 -12.55 -0.07 -8.33
CA HIS A 385 -11.54 -0.99 -8.84
C HIS A 385 -10.58 -1.50 -7.76
N GLN A 386 -10.23 -0.67 -6.77
CA GLN A 386 -9.44 -1.05 -5.60
C GLN A 386 -10.20 -2.08 -4.75
N MET A 387 -11.47 -1.84 -4.51
CA MET A 387 -12.31 -2.74 -3.71
C MET A 387 -12.54 -4.06 -4.45
N TRP A 388 -12.82 -4.03 -5.75
CA TRP A 388 -12.93 -5.25 -6.54
C TRP A 388 -11.61 -6.05 -6.55
N ALA A 389 -10.46 -5.39 -6.69
CA ALA A 389 -9.16 -6.04 -6.57
C ALA A 389 -8.96 -6.68 -5.18
N ALA A 390 -9.42 -6.02 -4.11
CA ALA A 390 -9.34 -6.54 -2.76
C ALA A 390 -10.30 -7.71 -2.49
N GLN A 391 -11.48 -7.75 -3.14
CA GLN A 391 -12.51 -8.76 -2.94
C GLN A 391 -12.31 -10.00 -3.81
N TYR A 392 -11.94 -9.83 -5.08
CA TYR A 392 -12.00 -10.90 -6.09
C TYR A 392 -10.63 -11.47 -6.50
N TYR A 393 -9.52 -10.77 -6.22
CA TYR A 393 -8.19 -11.37 -6.37
C TYR A 393 -7.79 -12.11 -5.08
N LYS A 394 -7.45 -13.39 -5.18
CA LYS A 394 -7.10 -14.22 -4.03
C LYS A 394 -5.61 -14.12 -3.74
N TYR A 395 -5.23 -13.19 -2.89
CA TYR A 395 -3.84 -13.02 -2.48
C TYR A 395 -3.39 -14.17 -1.59
N THR A 396 -2.30 -14.86 -1.95
CA THR A 396 -1.75 -15.99 -1.21
C THR A 396 -0.35 -15.73 -0.67
N LYS A 397 0.25 -14.60 -1.05
CA LYS A 397 1.61 -14.21 -0.68
C LYS A 397 1.64 -12.76 -0.21
N PRO A 398 2.46 -12.44 0.81
CA PRO A 398 2.67 -11.06 1.22
C PRO A 398 3.32 -10.24 0.11
N ARG A 399 3.18 -8.91 0.17
CA ARG A 399 3.77 -7.96 -0.79
C ARG A 399 3.29 -8.11 -2.24
N THR A 400 2.10 -8.69 -2.44
CA THR A 400 1.49 -8.86 -3.77
C THR A 400 0.29 -7.94 -4.03
N LEU A 401 -0.20 -7.23 -3.02
CA LEU A 401 -1.10 -6.08 -3.18
C LEU A 401 -0.39 -4.80 -2.73
N LEU A 402 -0.25 -3.84 -3.64
CA LEU A 402 0.31 -2.52 -3.38
C LEU A 402 -0.77 -1.47 -3.66
N THR A 403 -1.20 -0.78 -2.62
CA THR A 403 -2.31 0.17 -2.70
C THR A 403 -2.17 1.26 -1.64
N SER A 404 -2.76 2.43 -1.88
CA SER A 404 -2.84 3.49 -0.89
C SER A 404 -4.05 3.24 0.03
N GLY A 405 -3.83 2.58 1.15
CA GLY A 405 -4.91 2.20 2.07
C GLY A 405 -5.26 3.30 3.08
N GLY A 406 -4.27 3.97 3.63
CA GLY A 406 -4.47 4.98 4.67
C GLY A 406 -4.82 6.36 4.13
N LEU A 407 -4.09 6.86 3.14
CA LEU A 407 -4.34 8.19 2.55
C LEU A 407 -5.41 8.16 1.45
N GLY A 408 -5.55 7.03 0.74
CA GLY A 408 -6.52 6.91 -0.34
C GLY A 408 -6.12 7.73 -1.58
N THR A 409 -4.86 7.67 -1.98
CA THR A 409 -4.29 8.51 -3.03
C THR A 409 -4.68 8.01 -4.42
N MET A 410 -5.57 8.74 -5.09
CA MET A 410 -5.78 8.59 -6.53
C MET A 410 -4.50 9.02 -7.28
N GLY A 411 -4.10 8.28 -8.31
CA GLY A 411 -2.85 8.50 -9.03
C GLY A 411 -1.63 7.73 -8.47
N TYR A 412 -1.80 6.92 -7.43
CA TYR A 412 -0.74 6.14 -6.80
C TYR A 412 -0.26 4.94 -7.65
N GLY A 413 -1.21 4.20 -8.23
CA GLY A 413 -0.98 2.82 -8.68
C GLY A 413 0.02 2.68 -9.82
N LEU A 414 0.01 3.59 -10.80
CA LEU A 414 0.91 3.53 -11.97
C LEU A 414 2.38 3.72 -11.57
N GLY A 415 2.67 4.75 -10.74
CA GLY A 415 4.02 4.94 -10.20
C GLY A 415 4.46 3.73 -9.37
N ALA A 416 3.59 3.23 -8.49
CA ALA A 416 3.87 2.03 -7.69
C ALA A 416 4.13 0.78 -8.54
N ALA A 417 3.41 0.61 -9.66
CA ALA A 417 3.64 -0.49 -10.62
C ALA A 417 5.04 -0.42 -11.25
N ILE A 418 5.47 0.77 -11.66
CA ILE A 418 6.82 1.00 -12.19
C ILE A 418 7.87 0.63 -11.13
N GLY A 419 7.68 1.11 -9.90
CA GLY A 419 8.58 0.78 -8.79
C GLY A 419 8.63 -0.72 -8.49
N ALA A 420 7.48 -1.37 -8.39
CA ALA A 420 7.37 -2.80 -8.13
C ALA A 420 8.03 -3.65 -9.24
N LYS A 421 7.77 -3.31 -10.52
CA LYS A 421 8.37 -4.02 -11.66
C LYS A 421 9.88 -3.81 -11.74
N THR A 422 10.35 -2.61 -11.39
CA THR A 422 11.79 -2.32 -11.34
C THR A 422 12.49 -3.13 -10.24
N GLY A 423 11.85 -3.26 -9.06
CA GLY A 423 12.40 -4.03 -7.94
C GLY A 423 12.22 -5.55 -8.05
N CYS A 424 11.22 -5.99 -8.82
CA CYS A 424 10.87 -7.40 -9.03
C CYS A 424 10.73 -7.71 -10.53
N PRO A 425 11.84 -7.66 -11.31
CA PRO A 425 11.79 -7.73 -12.78
C PRO A 425 11.19 -9.04 -13.31
N ASP A 426 11.29 -10.14 -12.58
CA ASP A 426 10.77 -11.45 -12.97
C ASP A 426 9.28 -11.63 -12.68
N LYS A 427 8.65 -10.70 -11.95
CA LYS A 427 7.24 -10.76 -11.61
C LYS A 427 6.37 -10.08 -12.67
N ILE A 428 5.19 -10.62 -12.90
CA ILE A 428 4.12 -9.90 -13.61
C ILE A 428 3.62 -8.82 -12.66
N VAL A 429 3.51 -7.58 -13.15
CA VAL A 429 2.95 -6.46 -12.39
C VAL A 429 1.78 -5.88 -13.17
N VAL A 430 0.62 -5.82 -12.52
CA VAL A 430 -0.62 -5.32 -13.10
C VAL A 430 -1.13 -4.16 -12.24
N ASN A 431 -1.29 -2.97 -12.85
CA ASN A 431 -1.99 -1.87 -12.20
C ASN A 431 -3.47 -1.88 -12.60
N ILE A 432 -4.35 -1.87 -11.62
CA ILE A 432 -5.80 -1.78 -11.83
C ILE A 432 -6.26 -0.38 -11.43
N ALA A 433 -6.70 0.40 -12.38
CA ALA A 433 -7.06 1.81 -12.21
C ALA A 433 -8.48 2.09 -12.71
N GLY A 434 -9.18 3.01 -12.05
CA GLY A 434 -10.31 3.68 -12.68
C GLY A 434 -9.82 4.76 -13.65
N ASP A 435 -10.63 5.12 -14.61
CA ASP A 435 -10.31 6.14 -15.62
C ASP A 435 -10.03 7.51 -14.99
N GLY A 436 -10.78 7.92 -13.96
CA GLY A 436 -10.53 9.15 -13.23
C GLY A 436 -9.19 9.17 -12.49
N CYS A 437 -8.79 8.05 -11.89
CA CYS A 437 -7.51 7.92 -11.19
C CYS A 437 -6.33 7.88 -12.15
N PHE A 438 -6.44 7.09 -13.21
CA PHE A 438 -5.39 6.94 -14.21
C PHE A 438 -4.96 8.29 -14.82
N ARG A 439 -5.92 9.20 -15.03
CA ARG A 439 -5.63 10.54 -15.58
C ARG A 439 -4.72 11.40 -14.72
N MET A 440 -4.65 11.15 -13.40
CA MET A 440 -3.86 11.98 -12.50
C MET A 440 -2.35 11.83 -12.72
N ASN A 441 -1.88 10.63 -13.12
CA ASN A 441 -0.47 10.34 -13.35
C ASN A 441 -0.23 9.54 -14.65
N MET A 442 -1.11 9.63 -15.64
CA MET A 442 -1.02 8.90 -16.92
C MET A 442 0.27 9.15 -17.69
N ASN A 443 0.92 10.30 -17.46
CA ASN A 443 2.23 10.66 -18.01
C ASN A 443 3.33 9.65 -17.66
N GLU A 444 3.18 8.88 -16.59
CA GLU A 444 4.15 7.84 -16.22
C GLU A 444 4.14 6.61 -17.14
N ILE A 445 3.17 6.47 -18.05
CA ILE A 445 3.25 5.50 -19.16
C ILE A 445 4.52 5.75 -19.98
N ALA A 446 4.84 7.03 -20.27
CA ALA A 446 6.08 7.38 -20.95
C ALA A 446 7.33 7.00 -20.16
N THR A 447 7.27 7.03 -18.84
CA THR A 447 8.34 6.55 -17.94
C THR A 447 8.53 5.04 -18.10
N ALA A 448 7.46 4.27 -18.04
CA ALA A 448 7.52 2.82 -18.24
C ALA A 448 8.12 2.44 -19.60
N VAL A 449 7.74 3.15 -20.66
CA VAL A 449 8.28 2.95 -22.02
C VAL A 449 9.76 3.33 -22.09
N ARG A 450 10.15 4.49 -21.56
CA ARG A 450 11.54 4.99 -21.57
C ARG A 450 12.53 4.03 -20.91
N HIS A 451 12.10 3.35 -19.88
CA HIS A 451 12.96 2.47 -19.08
C HIS A 451 12.75 0.98 -19.32
N ASP A 452 11.98 0.62 -20.37
CA ASP A 452 11.65 -0.77 -20.70
C ASP A 452 11.09 -1.54 -19.49
N VAL A 453 10.11 -0.94 -18.80
CA VAL A 453 9.44 -1.51 -17.64
C VAL A 453 8.09 -2.09 -18.07
N PRO A 454 8.00 -3.40 -18.39
CA PRO A 454 6.81 -4.03 -18.95
C PRO A 454 5.75 -4.26 -17.86
N ILE A 455 4.96 -3.23 -17.58
CA ILE A 455 3.78 -3.30 -16.73
C ILE A 455 2.52 -3.49 -17.56
N ILE A 456 1.47 -4.05 -16.96
CA ILE A 456 0.14 -4.12 -17.54
C ILE A 456 -0.76 -3.12 -16.81
N GLN A 457 -1.17 -2.06 -17.51
CA GLN A 457 -2.11 -1.07 -17.01
C GLN A 457 -3.52 -1.45 -17.46
N VAL A 458 -4.38 -1.84 -16.54
CA VAL A 458 -5.82 -2.04 -16.79
C VAL A 458 -6.55 -0.80 -16.32
N VAL A 459 -7.20 -0.10 -17.25
CA VAL A 459 -8.09 1.02 -16.93
C VAL A 459 -9.53 0.50 -16.96
N VAL A 460 -10.10 0.31 -15.77
CA VAL A 460 -11.52 -0.01 -15.58
C VAL A 460 -12.31 1.26 -15.83
N ASN A 461 -12.75 1.41 -17.07
CA ASN A 461 -13.29 2.64 -17.64
C ASN A 461 -14.82 2.59 -17.64
N ASN A 462 -15.43 3.30 -16.72
CA ASN A 462 -16.89 3.46 -16.62
C ASN A 462 -17.35 4.90 -16.88
N HIS A 463 -16.43 5.79 -17.30
CA HIS A 463 -16.70 7.21 -17.57
C HIS A 463 -17.23 8.01 -16.38
N VAL A 464 -17.01 7.53 -15.15
CA VAL A 464 -17.45 8.21 -13.93
C VAL A 464 -16.40 8.08 -12.82
N LEU A 465 -16.47 8.94 -11.81
CA LEU A 465 -15.80 8.73 -10.54
C LEU A 465 -16.61 7.73 -9.71
N GLY A 466 -16.44 6.43 -10.04
CA GLY A 466 -17.39 5.38 -9.71
C GLY A 466 -17.72 5.24 -8.22
N MET A 467 -16.73 5.29 -7.31
CA MET A 467 -17.01 5.21 -5.87
C MET A 467 -17.80 6.43 -5.36
N VAL A 468 -17.47 7.63 -5.82
CA VAL A 468 -18.20 8.85 -5.44
C VAL A 468 -19.61 8.83 -6.03
N ARG A 469 -19.76 8.39 -7.29
CA ARG A 469 -21.07 8.20 -7.92
C ARG A 469 -21.93 7.19 -7.16
N GLN A 470 -21.37 6.05 -6.73
CA GLN A 470 -22.07 5.05 -5.92
C GLN A 470 -22.62 5.64 -4.62
N TRP A 471 -21.86 6.53 -3.96
CA TRP A 471 -22.32 7.23 -2.77
C TRP A 471 -23.42 8.25 -3.08
N GLN A 472 -23.29 8.97 -4.20
CA GLN A 472 -24.34 9.92 -4.64
C GLN A 472 -25.65 9.20 -4.95
N ASP A 473 -25.56 8.01 -5.55
CA ASP A 473 -26.68 7.14 -5.81
C ASP A 473 -27.37 6.69 -4.50
N LEU A 474 -26.59 6.12 -3.58
CA LEU A 474 -27.14 5.49 -2.38
C LEU A 474 -27.55 6.50 -1.27
N PHE A 475 -26.93 7.68 -1.19
CA PHE A 475 -27.06 8.58 -0.03
C PHE A 475 -27.38 10.03 -0.39
N TYR A 476 -27.43 10.40 -1.68
CA TYR A 476 -27.62 11.80 -2.13
C TYR A 476 -28.66 11.93 -3.24
N ASP A 477 -29.67 11.05 -3.27
CA ASP A 477 -30.82 11.08 -4.19
C ASP A 477 -30.40 11.26 -5.66
N GLU A 478 -29.38 10.49 -6.10
CA GLU A 478 -28.84 10.50 -7.47
C GLU A 478 -28.37 11.88 -7.99
N ARG A 479 -28.02 12.78 -7.08
CA ARG A 479 -27.49 14.09 -7.47
C ARG A 479 -26.01 13.98 -7.85
N TYR A 480 -25.73 13.58 -9.08
CA TYR A 480 -24.39 13.28 -9.63
C TYR A 480 -23.58 14.56 -9.92
N SER A 481 -23.15 15.26 -8.88
CA SER A 481 -22.37 16.49 -9.00
C SER A 481 -20.91 16.17 -9.35
N ALA A 482 -20.46 16.59 -10.54
CA ALA A 482 -19.09 16.53 -11.02
C ALA A 482 -18.44 15.11 -11.02
N THR A 483 -19.25 14.06 -11.09
CA THR A 483 -18.76 12.66 -11.10
C THR A 483 -18.85 11.99 -12.47
N VAL A 484 -19.49 12.61 -13.45
CA VAL A 484 -19.59 12.09 -14.82
C VAL A 484 -18.49 12.71 -15.68
N LEU A 485 -17.64 11.86 -16.24
CA LEU A 485 -16.52 12.27 -17.10
C LEU A 485 -17.02 12.31 -18.55
N ARG A 486 -17.49 13.48 -18.99
CA ARG A 486 -18.13 13.69 -20.31
C ARG A 486 -17.15 13.88 -21.46
N ASP A 487 -15.86 13.83 -21.21
CA ASP A 487 -14.84 13.96 -22.23
C ASP A 487 -14.65 12.64 -23.03
N ALA A 488 -14.02 12.74 -24.18
CA ALA A 488 -13.82 11.65 -25.13
C ALA A 488 -12.34 11.16 -25.14
N VAL A 489 -11.73 10.95 -23.98
CA VAL A 489 -10.35 10.44 -23.93
C VAL A 489 -10.29 9.04 -24.51
N ASP A 490 -9.50 8.85 -25.56
CA ASP A 490 -9.21 7.55 -26.14
C ASP A 490 -7.90 7.00 -25.54
N TYR A 491 -8.04 6.10 -24.55
CA TYR A 491 -6.88 5.54 -23.83
C TYR A 491 -6.00 4.65 -24.69
N VAL A 492 -6.52 4.04 -25.75
CA VAL A 492 -5.74 3.25 -26.71
C VAL A 492 -4.79 4.17 -27.47
N LYS A 493 -5.33 5.24 -28.08
CA LYS A 493 -4.51 6.22 -28.79
C LYS A 493 -3.51 6.95 -27.87
N LEU A 494 -3.91 7.21 -26.63
CA LEU A 494 -3.03 7.82 -25.63
C LEU A 494 -1.83 6.89 -25.33
N ALA A 495 -2.07 5.61 -25.11
CA ALA A 495 -1.02 4.63 -24.88
C ALA A 495 -0.06 4.55 -26.07
N GLU A 496 -0.59 4.47 -27.29
CA GLU A 496 0.19 4.43 -28.54
C GLU A 496 1.01 5.71 -28.74
N ALA A 497 0.43 6.88 -28.48
CA ALA A 497 1.12 8.16 -28.56
C ALA A 497 2.28 8.27 -27.55
N MET A 498 2.20 7.58 -26.42
CA MET A 498 3.27 7.48 -25.41
C MET A 498 4.26 6.32 -25.67
N GLY A 499 4.05 5.54 -26.73
CA GLY A 499 4.93 4.42 -27.13
C GLY A 499 4.60 3.07 -26.50
N ALA A 500 3.51 2.97 -25.74
CA ALA A 500 3.01 1.72 -25.18
C ALA A 500 2.06 0.99 -26.16
N VAL A 501 1.71 -0.24 -25.84
CA VAL A 501 0.68 -0.99 -26.58
C VAL A 501 -0.69 -0.67 -26.01
N GLY A 502 -1.61 -0.17 -26.84
CA GLY A 502 -3.00 0.10 -26.48
C GLY A 502 -3.93 -1.03 -26.92
N LEU A 503 -4.78 -1.52 -26.01
CA LEU A 503 -5.80 -2.53 -26.28
C LEU A 503 -7.15 -2.06 -25.71
N ARG A 504 -8.26 -2.55 -26.25
CA ARG A 504 -9.61 -2.24 -25.75
C ARG A 504 -10.43 -3.51 -25.62
N ALA A 505 -11.19 -3.60 -24.54
CA ALA A 505 -12.14 -4.65 -24.29
C ALA A 505 -13.49 -4.07 -23.85
N THR A 506 -14.56 -4.56 -24.46
CA THR A 506 -15.98 -4.21 -24.18
C THR A 506 -16.80 -5.44 -23.81
N THR A 507 -16.23 -6.62 -24.04
CA THR A 507 -16.82 -7.91 -23.68
C THR A 507 -15.84 -8.74 -22.84
N GLN A 508 -16.35 -9.78 -22.20
CA GLN A 508 -15.52 -10.70 -21.42
C GLN A 508 -14.48 -11.41 -22.27
N GLU A 509 -14.87 -11.85 -23.46
CA GLU A 509 -14.00 -12.54 -24.42
C GLU A 509 -12.87 -11.63 -24.90
N GLU A 510 -13.21 -10.39 -25.28
CA GLU A 510 -12.19 -9.39 -25.64
C GLU A 510 -11.22 -9.11 -24.50
N PHE A 511 -11.69 -9.05 -23.23
CA PHE A 511 -10.81 -8.84 -22.10
C PHE A 511 -9.85 -10.02 -21.89
N LYS A 512 -10.33 -11.26 -22.01
CA LYS A 512 -9.48 -12.47 -21.93
C LYS A 512 -8.37 -12.43 -22.97
N GLU A 513 -8.71 -12.12 -24.22
CA GLU A 513 -7.75 -12.04 -25.33
C GLU A 513 -6.75 -10.89 -25.15
N CYS A 514 -7.23 -9.70 -24.78
CA CYS A 514 -6.38 -8.54 -24.51
C CYS A 514 -5.38 -8.83 -23.39
N PHE A 515 -5.83 -9.43 -22.30
CA PHE A 515 -4.97 -9.72 -21.15
C PHE A 515 -3.94 -10.82 -21.49
N ALA A 516 -4.35 -11.89 -22.21
CA ALA A 516 -3.43 -12.92 -22.68
C ALA A 516 -2.34 -12.34 -23.59
N LYS A 517 -2.71 -11.42 -24.49
CA LYS A 517 -1.75 -10.70 -25.36
C LYS A 517 -0.81 -9.82 -24.52
N ALA A 518 -1.32 -9.14 -23.51
CA ALA A 518 -0.51 -8.29 -22.63
C ALA A 518 0.56 -9.09 -21.88
N LEU A 519 0.23 -10.30 -21.39
CA LEU A 519 1.16 -11.18 -20.68
C LEU A 519 2.39 -11.58 -21.51
N THR A 520 2.26 -11.65 -22.81
CA THR A 520 3.32 -12.12 -23.74
C THR A 520 4.00 -10.98 -24.50
N CYS A 521 3.50 -9.75 -24.38
CA CYS A 521 3.93 -8.61 -25.19
C CYS A 521 5.37 -8.15 -24.91
N GLY A 522 5.84 -8.28 -23.65
CA GLY A 522 7.17 -7.83 -23.21
C GLY A 522 7.38 -6.30 -23.23
N LYS A 523 6.31 -5.52 -23.40
CA LYS A 523 6.29 -4.05 -23.41
C LYS A 523 5.25 -3.53 -22.43
N PRO A 524 5.29 -2.25 -22.04
CA PRO A 524 4.17 -1.62 -21.34
C PRO A 524 2.88 -1.73 -22.17
N VAL A 525 1.81 -2.23 -21.58
CA VAL A 525 0.50 -2.39 -22.22
C VAL A 525 -0.55 -1.65 -21.42
N LEU A 526 -1.45 -0.94 -22.10
CA LEU A 526 -2.65 -0.38 -21.50
C LEU A 526 -3.89 -1.07 -22.10
N ILE A 527 -4.77 -1.56 -21.23
CA ILE A 527 -6.06 -2.15 -21.61
C ILE A 527 -7.18 -1.21 -21.17
N ASP A 528 -7.89 -0.59 -22.11
CA ASP A 528 -9.13 0.16 -21.89
C ASP A 528 -10.28 -0.83 -21.69
N CYS A 529 -10.55 -1.21 -20.44
CA CYS A 529 -11.58 -2.16 -20.03
C CYS A 529 -12.89 -1.40 -19.76
N ARG A 530 -13.82 -1.38 -20.71
CA ARG A 530 -15.07 -0.62 -20.64
C ARG A 530 -16.16 -1.40 -19.93
N ILE A 531 -16.63 -0.84 -18.81
CA ILE A 531 -17.72 -1.42 -18.01
C ILE A 531 -18.87 -0.44 -17.87
N ASP A 532 -19.98 -0.90 -17.32
CA ASP A 532 -21.14 -0.07 -17.02
C ASP A 532 -20.84 0.97 -15.93
N CYS A 533 -21.44 2.16 -16.05
CA CYS A 533 -21.25 3.25 -15.09
C CYS A 533 -21.96 3.02 -13.74
N ASP A 534 -22.92 2.12 -13.71
CA ASP A 534 -23.72 1.80 -12.53
C ASP A 534 -23.29 0.51 -11.83
N ASP A 535 -22.20 -0.14 -12.29
CA ASP A 535 -21.54 -1.19 -11.54
C ASP A 535 -21.16 -0.71 -10.13
N LYS A 536 -21.56 -1.45 -9.10
CA LYS A 536 -21.34 -1.10 -7.69
C LYS A 536 -20.45 -2.11 -6.97
N VAL A 537 -19.80 -1.64 -5.92
CA VAL A 537 -19.06 -2.50 -4.99
C VAL A 537 -20.03 -3.00 -3.91
N TRP A 538 -20.17 -4.31 -3.83
CA TRP A 538 -20.98 -4.99 -2.83
C TRP A 538 -20.17 -6.08 -2.09
N PRO A 539 -20.51 -6.39 -0.82
CA PRO A 539 -21.41 -5.65 0.06
C PRO A 539 -20.84 -4.31 0.51
N MET A 540 -21.66 -3.52 1.20
CA MET A 540 -21.29 -2.22 1.75
C MET A 540 -21.87 -2.04 3.15
N VAL A 541 -21.17 -1.26 4.00
CA VAL A 541 -21.68 -0.71 5.26
C VAL A 541 -21.84 0.79 5.07
N ALA A 542 -22.99 1.35 5.44
CA ALA A 542 -23.21 2.78 5.37
C ALA A 542 -22.22 3.54 6.29
N PRO A 543 -21.79 4.78 5.92
CA PRO A 543 -20.87 5.54 6.74
C PRO A 543 -21.35 5.71 8.19
N GLY A 544 -20.52 5.32 9.15
CA GLY A 544 -20.85 5.40 10.58
C GLY A 544 -21.83 4.34 11.11
N ALA A 545 -22.31 3.44 10.27
CA ALA A 545 -23.15 2.32 10.70
C ALA A 545 -22.31 1.19 11.31
N PRO A 546 -22.92 0.31 12.13
CA PRO A 546 -22.31 -0.93 12.59
C PRO A 546 -21.91 -1.85 11.42
N ILE A 547 -20.78 -2.54 11.53
CA ILE A 547 -20.38 -3.52 10.49
C ILE A 547 -21.36 -4.70 10.34
N SER A 548 -22.13 -4.99 11.39
CA SER A 548 -23.22 -5.98 11.35
C SER A 548 -24.40 -5.59 10.46
N GLU A 549 -24.45 -4.32 10.01
CA GLU A 549 -25.47 -3.82 9.10
C GLU A 549 -25.01 -3.82 7.62
N ALA A 550 -24.02 -4.65 7.29
CA ALA A 550 -23.55 -4.81 5.91
C ALA A 550 -24.71 -5.27 5.00
N PHE A 551 -24.90 -4.56 3.89
CA PHE A 551 -25.96 -4.81 2.91
C PHE A 551 -25.41 -4.94 1.50
N ASP A 552 -26.19 -5.56 0.62
CA ASP A 552 -25.92 -5.69 -0.81
C ASP A 552 -27.15 -5.33 -1.64
N GLU A 553 -27.05 -5.50 -2.94
CA GLU A 553 -28.14 -5.19 -3.88
C GLU A 553 -29.43 -5.97 -3.58
N GLN A 554 -29.31 -7.22 -3.11
CA GLN A 554 -30.49 -8.06 -2.80
C GLN A 554 -31.22 -7.53 -1.56
N ASP A 555 -30.48 -7.05 -0.54
CA ASP A 555 -31.08 -6.45 0.65
C ASP A 555 -31.83 -5.15 0.31
N LEU A 556 -31.33 -4.35 -0.64
CA LEU A 556 -32.00 -3.13 -1.09
C LEU A 556 -33.33 -3.48 -1.82
N LYS A 557 -33.29 -4.41 -2.76
CA LYS A 557 -34.46 -4.88 -3.49
C LYS A 557 -35.54 -5.49 -2.57
N ALA A 558 -35.12 -6.15 -1.48
CA ALA A 558 -36.05 -6.72 -0.50
C ALA A 558 -36.74 -5.66 0.38
N LYS A 559 -36.16 -4.46 0.52
CA LYS A 559 -36.75 -3.33 1.27
C LYS A 559 -37.74 -2.51 0.42
N GLU A 560 -37.62 -2.57 -0.91
CA GLU A 560 -38.51 -1.87 -1.84
C GLU A 560 -39.84 -2.65 -2.12
N ASN A 561 -39.87 -3.96 -1.84
CA ASN A 561 -41.03 -4.84 -1.93
C ASN A 561 -41.72 -5.03 -0.57
#